data_23bfac677ab0827c409044e786845797
#
_entry.id   23bfac677ab0827c409044e786845797
#
_cell.length_a   1.000
_cell.length_b   1.000
_cell.length_c   1.000
_cell.angle_alpha   90.00
_cell.angle_beta   90.00
_cell.angle_gamma   90.00
#
_symmetry.space_group_name_H-M   'P 1'
#
loop_
_entity.id
_entity.type
_entity.pdbx_description
1 polymer ?
#
loop_
_entity_poly.entity_id
_entity_poly.type
_entity_poly.pdbx_seq_one_letter_code
_entity_poly.pdbx_strand_id
1 'polypeptide(L)'
;SHSPFSELGKSAMLGDDAAVIPKQSGLLLMASEGISPSLVEKEPWFAGWSSVLVNISDIAAMGGKPLALVNSIWSDKNDLEKHNQILSGMSFACEKFNVPMVGGHSNQKSPYTALSVSILGLVDGPILSSRFAESEDELWIIANKDGCFFKDYPFWDAATKASATLLRKHFSLIPFLAKKNIIHAAKDLSLIHI
;
A
#
# COMPACT_ATOMS: atom_id res chain seq x y z
N SER A 1 -9.99 -18.39 1.34
CA SER A 1 -10.09 -18.35 2.80
C SER A 1 -11.29 -17.52 3.22
N HIS A 2 -12.04 -17.98 4.20
CA HIS A 2 -13.17 -17.21 4.73
C HIS A 2 -12.66 -16.30 5.85
N SER A 3 -13.28 -15.12 5.99
CA SER A 3 -13.02 -14.27 7.15
C SER A 3 -13.39 -15.03 8.43
N PRO A 4 -12.50 -15.15 9.42
CA PRO A 4 -12.80 -15.83 10.66
C PRO A 4 -13.76 -15.03 11.58
N PHE A 5 -14.08 -13.79 11.23
CA PHE A 5 -14.67 -12.84 12.17
C PHE A 5 -16.17 -12.64 12.01
N SER A 6 -16.79 -12.95 10.89
CA SER A 6 -18.24 -12.80 10.77
C SER A 6 -18.82 -13.23 9.42
N GLU A 7 -20.14 -13.40 9.41
CA GLU A 7 -20.95 -13.50 8.21
C GLU A 7 -20.79 -12.28 7.27
N LEU A 8 -20.50 -11.09 7.81
CA LEU A 8 -20.25 -9.86 7.04
C LEU A 8 -19.02 -9.93 6.15
N GLY A 9 -18.03 -10.75 6.51
CA GLY A 9 -16.84 -10.98 5.69
C GLY A 9 -17.03 -11.98 4.55
N LYS A 10 -18.15 -12.68 4.46
CA LYS A 10 -18.36 -13.74 3.43
C LYS A 10 -18.40 -13.20 2.01
N SER A 11 -18.87 -11.97 1.80
CA SER A 11 -18.90 -11.33 0.49
C SER A 11 -17.58 -10.69 0.06
N ALA A 12 -16.60 -10.62 0.95
CA ALA A 12 -15.29 -10.07 0.66
C ALA A 12 -14.36 -11.13 0.06
N MET A 13 -13.63 -10.78 -0.98
CA MET A 13 -12.51 -11.58 -1.47
C MET A 13 -11.30 -11.30 -0.58
N LEU A 14 -10.79 -12.35 0.06
CA LEU A 14 -9.65 -12.28 0.97
C LEU A 14 -8.41 -12.99 0.39
N GLY A 15 -7.23 -12.66 0.89
CA GLY A 15 -5.97 -13.35 0.58
C GLY A 15 -5.34 -12.93 -0.75
N ASP A 16 -5.53 -11.71 -1.17
CA ASP A 16 -4.81 -11.01 -2.22
C ASP A 16 -4.26 -9.68 -1.66
N ASP A 17 -3.77 -8.76 -2.50
CA ASP A 17 -3.17 -7.48 -2.09
C ASP A 17 -4.16 -6.61 -1.31
N ALA A 18 -5.46 -6.68 -1.62
CA ALA A 18 -6.51 -6.03 -0.86
C ALA A 18 -7.77 -6.89 -0.74
N ALA A 19 -8.58 -6.66 0.28
CA ALA A 19 -9.94 -7.20 0.37
C ALA A 19 -10.87 -6.42 -0.55
N VAL A 20 -11.76 -7.14 -1.26
CA VAL A 20 -12.78 -6.54 -2.13
C VAL A 20 -14.10 -6.48 -1.39
N ILE A 21 -14.69 -5.30 -1.28
CA ILE A 21 -15.95 -5.06 -0.58
C ILE A 21 -16.97 -4.58 -1.61
N PRO A 22 -18.01 -5.38 -1.93
CA PRO A 22 -19.09 -4.97 -2.81
C PRO A 22 -19.88 -3.78 -2.23
N LYS A 23 -20.26 -2.84 -3.09
CA LYS A 23 -21.18 -1.76 -2.77
C LYS A 23 -22.21 -1.59 -3.89
N GLN A 24 -23.24 -0.75 -3.69
CA GLN A 24 -24.32 -0.55 -4.66
C GLN A 24 -23.84 -0.13 -6.06
N SER A 25 -22.75 0.65 -6.13
CA SER A 25 -22.12 1.02 -7.40
C SER A 25 -20.60 0.91 -7.28
N GLY A 26 -20.01 -0.09 -7.95
CA GLY A 26 -18.57 -0.35 -7.96
C GLY A 26 -18.09 -1.21 -6.79
N LEU A 27 -16.78 -1.28 -6.63
CA LEU A 27 -16.10 -2.10 -5.63
C LEU A 27 -15.17 -1.22 -4.79
N LEU A 28 -15.15 -1.43 -3.49
CA LEU A 28 -14.14 -0.86 -2.60
C LEU A 28 -13.04 -1.87 -2.37
N LEU A 29 -11.84 -1.38 -2.25
CA LEU A 29 -10.65 -2.11 -1.83
C LEU A 29 -10.23 -1.63 -0.46
N MET A 30 -9.82 -2.54 0.41
CA MET A 30 -9.29 -2.22 1.72
C MET A 30 -8.05 -3.07 1.99
N ALA A 31 -6.93 -2.42 2.27
CA ALA A 31 -5.68 -3.05 2.65
C ALA A 31 -5.15 -2.44 3.94
N SER A 32 -4.27 -3.17 4.62
CA SER A 32 -3.61 -2.68 5.84
C SER A 32 -2.26 -3.35 6.00
N GLU A 33 -1.21 -2.53 6.16
CA GLU A 33 0.16 -2.97 6.31
C GLU A 33 0.75 -2.57 7.66
N GLY A 34 1.41 -3.52 8.30
CA GLY A 34 2.26 -3.29 9.46
C GLY A 34 3.73 -3.18 9.05
N ILE A 35 4.39 -2.11 9.45
CA ILE A 35 5.78 -1.85 9.05
C ILE A 35 6.74 -2.55 10.01
N SER A 36 7.80 -3.15 9.43
CA SER A 36 8.85 -3.82 10.21
C SER A 36 9.33 -2.95 11.38
N PRO A 37 9.28 -3.44 12.62
CA PRO A 37 9.73 -2.67 13.78
C PRO A 37 11.18 -2.21 13.67
N SER A 38 12.05 -3.00 13.06
CA SER A 38 13.46 -2.63 12.85
C SER A 38 13.62 -1.47 11.87
N LEU A 39 12.77 -1.36 10.87
CA LEU A 39 12.75 -0.24 9.94
C LEU A 39 12.22 1.01 10.63
N VAL A 40 11.12 0.89 11.38
CA VAL A 40 10.54 2.00 12.14
C VAL A 40 11.53 2.55 13.15
N GLU A 41 12.31 1.67 13.80
CA GLU A 41 13.30 2.06 14.80
C GLU A 41 14.51 2.78 14.21
N LYS A 42 15.04 2.27 13.09
CA LYS A 42 16.30 2.76 12.49
C LYS A 42 16.09 3.87 11.47
N GLU A 43 14.98 3.85 10.76
CA GLU A 43 14.68 4.70 9.61
C GLU A 43 13.25 5.25 9.68
N PRO A 44 12.89 5.99 10.74
CA PRO A 44 11.49 6.36 11.02
C PRO A 44 10.85 7.19 9.90
N TRP A 45 11.59 8.10 9.29
CA TRP A 45 11.08 8.86 8.15
C TRP A 45 10.75 7.96 6.95
N PHE A 46 11.69 7.06 6.60
CA PHE A 46 11.48 6.13 5.49
C PHE A 46 10.40 5.10 5.80
N ALA A 47 10.28 4.67 7.05
CA ALA A 47 9.18 3.81 7.49
C ALA A 47 7.82 4.50 7.28
N GLY A 48 7.69 5.77 7.63
CA GLY A 48 6.51 6.59 7.35
C GLY A 48 6.23 6.73 5.86
N TRP A 49 7.26 7.05 5.06
CA TRP A 49 7.16 7.13 3.61
C TRP A 49 6.71 5.81 2.97
N SER A 50 7.39 4.72 3.29
CA SER A 50 7.13 3.41 2.70
C SER A 50 5.78 2.83 3.14
N SER A 51 5.30 3.13 4.34
CA SER A 51 4.00 2.66 4.82
C SER A 51 2.82 3.15 3.95
N VAL A 52 2.93 4.35 3.41
CA VAL A 52 1.95 4.88 2.45
C VAL A 52 2.14 4.24 1.08
N LEU A 53 3.40 4.14 0.61
CA LEU A 53 3.75 3.60 -0.70
C LEU A 53 3.24 2.16 -0.88
N VAL A 54 3.52 1.26 0.07
CA VAL A 54 3.11 -0.15 -0.05
C VAL A 54 1.59 -0.30 -0.10
N ASN A 55 0.85 0.44 0.71
CA ASN A 55 -0.60 0.44 0.67
C ASN A 55 -1.16 0.95 -0.68
N ILE A 56 -0.53 1.95 -1.29
CA ILE A 56 -0.91 2.44 -2.62
C ILE A 56 -0.61 1.38 -3.69
N SER A 57 0.50 0.64 -3.56
CA SER A 57 0.86 -0.47 -4.44
C SER A 57 -0.22 -1.56 -4.44
N ASP A 58 -0.69 -1.97 -3.28
CA ASP A 58 -1.75 -2.98 -3.14
C ASP A 58 -3.03 -2.57 -3.87
N ILE A 59 -3.46 -1.32 -3.67
CA ILE A 59 -4.65 -0.80 -4.35
C ILE A 59 -4.45 -0.75 -5.87
N ALA A 60 -3.29 -0.30 -6.34
CA ALA A 60 -3.00 -0.22 -7.77
C ALA A 60 -2.91 -1.61 -8.41
N ALA A 61 -2.28 -2.60 -7.75
CA ALA A 61 -2.20 -3.97 -8.22
C ALA A 61 -3.59 -4.62 -8.41
N MET A 62 -4.55 -4.25 -7.58
CA MET A 62 -5.95 -4.71 -7.70
C MET A 62 -6.77 -3.91 -8.74
N GLY A 63 -6.15 -3.04 -9.53
CA GLY A 63 -6.82 -2.21 -10.54
C GLY A 63 -7.54 -0.99 -9.97
N GLY A 64 -7.33 -0.67 -8.71
CA GLY A 64 -8.00 0.40 -7.98
C GLY A 64 -7.25 1.73 -7.97
N LYS A 65 -7.96 2.74 -7.47
CA LYS A 65 -7.41 4.07 -7.17
C LYS A 65 -7.51 4.31 -5.67
N PRO A 66 -6.44 4.77 -5.00
CA PRO A 66 -6.49 5.10 -3.59
C PRO A 66 -7.44 6.28 -3.33
N LEU A 67 -8.20 6.22 -2.25
CA LEU A 67 -9.14 7.26 -1.82
C LEU A 67 -8.63 7.99 -0.58
N ALA A 68 -8.25 7.24 0.46
CA ALA A 68 -7.85 7.79 1.75
C ALA A 68 -7.09 6.75 2.57
N LEU A 69 -6.28 7.24 3.51
CA LEU A 69 -5.54 6.42 4.46
C LEU A 69 -5.87 6.81 5.91
N VAL A 70 -5.68 5.86 6.80
CA VAL A 70 -5.61 6.08 8.25
C VAL A 70 -4.39 5.35 8.80
N ASN A 71 -3.84 5.82 9.93
CA ASN A 71 -2.68 5.21 10.55
C ASN A 71 -2.91 4.84 12.01
N SER A 72 -2.07 3.95 12.53
CA SER A 72 -1.90 3.72 13.95
C SER A 72 -0.41 3.71 14.28
N ILE A 73 -0.01 4.59 15.20
CA ILE A 73 1.38 4.74 15.65
C ILE A 73 1.44 4.44 17.15
N TRP A 74 2.33 3.57 17.54
CA TRP A 74 2.72 3.34 18.92
C TRP A 74 4.12 3.89 19.13
N SER A 75 4.33 4.68 20.16
CA SER A 75 5.64 5.28 20.50
C SER A 75 5.77 5.52 21.99
N ASP A 76 7.00 5.67 22.46
CA ASP A 76 7.27 6.21 23.79
C ASP A 76 7.06 7.74 23.77
N LYS A 77 6.48 8.26 24.85
CA LYS A 77 6.25 9.71 25.02
C LYS A 77 7.56 10.54 25.00
N ASN A 78 8.69 9.90 25.29
CA ASN A 78 9.99 10.55 25.30
C ASN A 78 10.67 10.57 23.92
N ASP A 79 10.11 9.88 22.91
CA ASP A 79 10.67 9.80 21.56
C ASP A 79 9.80 10.55 20.54
N LEU A 80 9.57 11.82 20.83
CA LEU A 80 8.77 12.70 19.97
C LEU A 80 9.43 12.94 18.61
N GLU A 81 10.76 12.93 18.55
CA GLU A 81 11.48 13.13 17.30
C GLU A 81 11.19 12.01 16.31
N LYS A 82 11.30 10.76 16.73
CA LYS A 82 10.98 9.58 15.91
C LYS A 82 9.51 9.62 15.44
N HIS A 83 8.60 9.93 16.35
CA HIS A 83 7.19 10.10 16.03
C HIS A 83 6.96 11.14 14.91
N ASN A 84 7.61 12.30 15.04
CA ASN A 84 7.51 13.38 14.06
C ASN A 84 8.15 13.00 12.71
N GLN A 85 9.24 12.25 12.71
CA GLN A 85 9.85 11.75 11.48
C GLN A 85 8.93 10.78 10.75
N ILE A 86 8.25 9.87 11.46
CA ILE A 86 7.23 8.98 10.87
C ILE A 86 6.12 9.79 10.21
N LEU A 87 5.54 10.75 10.94
CA LEU A 87 4.48 11.60 10.41
C LEU A 87 4.94 12.42 9.19
N SER A 88 6.15 12.95 9.23
CA SER A 88 6.74 13.70 8.11
C SER A 88 6.90 12.83 6.87
N GLY A 89 7.38 11.58 7.02
CA GLY A 89 7.49 10.63 5.91
C GLY A 89 6.14 10.30 5.30
N MET A 90 5.13 10.03 6.13
CA MET A 90 3.76 9.80 5.66
C MET A 90 3.17 11.01 4.93
N SER A 91 3.33 12.21 5.51
CA SER A 91 2.84 13.46 4.89
C SER A 91 3.45 13.68 3.51
N PHE A 92 4.77 13.51 3.41
CA PHE A 92 5.49 13.63 2.15
C PHE A 92 4.98 12.63 1.09
N ALA A 93 4.71 11.39 1.48
CA ALA A 93 4.12 10.38 0.59
C ALA A 93 2.70 10.77 0.15
N CYS A 94 1.85 11.16 1.09
CA CYS A 94 0.48 11.59 0.82
C CYS A 94 0.44 12.74 -0.19
N GLU A 95 1.31 13.72 -0.06
CA GLU A 95 1.44 14.83 -1.02
C GLU A 95 1.91 14.35 -2.40
N LYS A 96 2.94 13.51 -2.46
CA LYS A 96 3.44 12.98 -3.73
C LYS A 96 2.40 12.19 -4.50
N PHE A 97 1.64 11.35 -3.80
CA PHE A 97 0.61 10.50 -4.41
C PHE A 97 -0.75 11.21 -4.54
N ASN A 98 -0.91 12.36 -3.92
CA ASN A 98 -2.19 13.09 -3.82
C ASN A 98 -3.29 12.23 -3.21
N VAL A 99 -3.00 11.57 -2.09
CA VAL A 99 -3.93 10.73 -1.33
C VAL A 99 -3.98 11.23 0.10
N PRO A 100 -5.15 11.62 0.63
CA PRO A 100 -5.24 12.21 1.95
C PRO A 100 -5.10 11.16 3.06
N MET A 101 -4.37 11.50 4.12
CA MET A 101 -4.48 10.86 5.43
C MET A 101 -5.64 11.52 6.17
N VAL A 102 -6.74 10.80 6.37
CA VAL A 102 -8.00 11.36 6.90
C VAL A 102 -8.19 11.12 8.39
N GLY A 103 -7.25 10.41 9.01
CA GLY A 103 -7.32 10.13 10.45
C GLY A 103 -6.23 9.16 10.87
N GLY A 104 -6.33 8.75 12.13
CA GLY A 104 -5.40 7.80 12.72
C GLY A 104 -5.44 7.85 14.24
N HIS A 105 -4.57 7.06 14.85
CA HIS A 105 -4.42 7.00 16.29
C HIS A 105 -2.94 6.98 16.68
N SER A 106 -2.58 7.77 17.68
CA SER A 106 -1.23 7.77 18.26
C SER A 106 -1.29 7.35 19.73
N ASN A 107 -0.70 6.20 20.04
CA ASN A 107 -0.51 5.75 21.41
C ASN A 107 0.93 6.07 21.86
N GLN A 108 1.08 7.12 22.69
CA GLN A 108 2.39 7.58 23.17
C GLN A 108 2.80 6.96 24.52
N LYS A 109 2.15 5.90 24.95
CA LYS A 109 2.48 5.16 26.18
C LYS A 109 2.93 3.71 25.88
N SER A 110 3.45 3.47 24.70
CA SER A 110 3.95 2.17 24.30
C SER A 110 5.43 2.03 24.70
N PRO A 111 5.86 0.85 25.16
CA PRO A 111 7.27 0.58 25.43
C PRO A 111 8.09 0.32 24.14
N TYR A 112 7.47 0.37 22.97
CA TYR A 112 8.10 0.17 21.67
C TYR A 112 7.47 1.08 20.63
N THR A 113 8.19 1.30 19.53
CA THR A 113 7.65 2.02 18.36
C THR A 113 7.13 1.02 17.33
N ALA A 114 5.90 1.23 16.87
CA ALA A 114 5.29 0.46 15.79
C ALA A 114 4.42 1.36 14.91
N LEU A 115 4.24 0.96 13.67
CA LEU A 115 3.47 1.70 12.67
C LEU A 115 2.63 0.73 11.86
N SER A 116 1.35 1.05 11.72
CA SER A 116 0.45 0.43 10.74
C SER A 116 -0.31 1.50 9.99
N VAL A 117 -0.54 1.26 8.70
CA VAL A 117 -1.33 2.14 7.83
C VAL A 117 -2.37 1.30 7.12
N SER A 118 -3.59 1.81 7.05
CA SER A 118 -4.68 1.20 6.30
C SER A 118 -5.18 2.14 5.22
N ILE A 119 -5.57 1.58 4.08
CA ILE A 119 -5.99 2.32 2.90
C ILE A 119 -7.35 1.86 2.41
N LEU A 120 -8.14 2.82 1.95
CA LEU A 120 -9.35 2.59 1.19
C LEU A 120 -9.11 2.97 -0.26
N GLY A 121 -9.53 2.10 -1.18
CA GLY A 121 -9.47 2.32 -2.63
C GLY A 121 -10.82 2.09 -3.30
N LEU A 122 -10.93 2.54 -4.54
CA LEU A 122 -12.10 2.35 -5.39
C LEU A 122 -11.67 1.75 -6.73
N VAL A 123 -12.38 0.72 -7.19
CA VAL A 123 -12.27 0.18 -8.54
C VAL A 123 -13.36 0.77 -9.41
N ASP A 124 -12.93 1.44 -10.49
CA ASP A 124 -13.77 1.99 -11.55
C ASP A 124 -13.44 1.27 -12.88
N GLY A 125 -13.68 -0.05 -12.88
CA GLY A 125 -13.35 -0.94 -13.99
C GLY A 125 -13.31 -2.39 -13.55
N PRO A 126 -12.68 -3.29 -14.33
CA PRO A 126 -12.42 -4.64 -13.91
C PRO A 126 -11.51 -4.69 -12.70
N ILE A 127 -11.85 -5.53 -11.74
CA ILE A 127 -10.94 -5.84 -10.65
C ILE A 127 -9.86 -6.79 -11.14
N LEU A 128 -8.64 -6.61 -10.64
CA LEU A 128 -7.55 -7.54 -10.83
C LEU A 128 -7.34 -8.37 -9.56
N SER A 129 -6.88 -9.58 -9.75
CA SER A 129 -6.45 -10.47 -8.66
C SER A 129 -5.45 -11.46 -9.22
N SER A 130 -4.45 -11.83 -8.43
CA SER A 130 -3.54 -12.91 -8.78
C SER A 130 -4.26 -14.25 -9.01
N ARG A 131 -5.46 -14.41 -8.43
CA ARG A 131 -6.30 -15.60 -8.55
C ARG A 131 -6.98 -15.77 -9.93
N PHE A 132 -6.97 -14.73 -10.73
CA PHE A 132 -7.54 -14.76 -12.07
C PHE A 132 -6.53 -15.18 -13.14
N ALA A 133 -5.26 -15.41 -12.75
CA ALA A 133 -4.24 -15.90 -13.66
C ALA A 133 -4.58 -17.32 -14.16
N GLU A 134 -4.40 -17.55 -15.45
CA GLU A 134 -4.68 -18.79 -16.15
C GLU A 134 -3.37 -19.39 -16.71
N SER A 135 -3.39 -20.69 -17.04
CA SER A 135 -2.17 -21.42 -17.43
C SER A 135 -1.52 -20.94 -18.73
N GLU A 136 -2.29 -20.33 -19.61
CA GLU A 136 -1.83 -19.84 -20.92
C GLU A 136 -1.51 -18.33 -20.92
N ASP A 137 -1.55 -17.69 -19.76
CA ASP A 137 -1.25 -16.25 -19.65
C ASP A 137 0.24 -15.97 -19.89
N GLU A 138 0.50 -14.85 -20.55
CA GLU A 138 1.84 -14.27 -20.59
C GLU A 138 2.14 -13.50 -19.30
N LEU A 139 3.25 -13.83 -18.64
CA LEU A 139 3.70 -13.14 -17.42
C LEU A 139 4.54 -11.91 -17.80
N TRP A 140 4.06 -10.74 -17.41
CA TRP A 140 4.78 -9.48 -17.58
C TRP A 140 5.24 -8.93 -16.23
N ILE A 141 6.49 -8.45 -16.19
CA ILE A 141 7.06 -7.78 -15.02
C ILE A 141 7.21 -6.30 -15.34
N ILE A 142 6.58 -5.45 -14.54
CA ILE A 142 6.71 -4.00 -14.63
C ILE A 142 7.59 -3.52 -13.47
N ALA A 143 8.75 -2.98 -13.79
CA ALA A 143 9.71 -2.50 -12.80
C ALA A 143 10.32 -1.16 -13.21
N ASN A 144 10.51 -0.26 -12.26
CA ASN A 144 11.31 0.94 -12.45
C ASN A 144 12.77 0.63 -12.10
N LYS A 145 13.66 0.73 -13.09
CA LYS A 145 15.09 0.48 -12.94
C LYS A 145 15.88 1.71 -12.45
N ASP A 146 15.27 2.91 -12.46
CA ASP A 146 15.92 4.16 -12.07
C ASP A 146 15.90 4.35 -10.55
N GLY A 147 16.48 3.38 -9.84
CA GLY A 147 16.54 3.34 -8.39
C GLY A 147 17.87 2.81 -7.88
N CYS A 148 17.94 2.59 -6.59
CA CYS A 148 19.06 1.93 -5.91
C CYS A 148 18.56 1.20 -4.66
N PHE A 149 19.39 0.30 -4.14
CA PHE A 149 19.09 -0.28 -2.83
C PHE A 149 19.08 0.82 -1.75
N PHE A 150 18.08 0.75 -0.88
CA PHE A 150 17.98 1.65 0.25
C PHE A 150 18.93 1.21 1.37
N LYS A 151 20.09 1.89 1.49
CA LYS A 151 21.13 1.57 2.48
C LYS A 151 21.49 0.07 2.43
N ASP A 152 21.53 -0.58 3.60
CA ASP A 152 21.82 -2.01 3.76
C ASP A 152 20.55 -2.90 3.75
N TYR A 153 19.43 -2.34 3.34
CA TYR A 153 18.17 -3.10 3.23
C TYR A 153 18.01 -3.70 1.83
N PRO A 154 17.36 -4.87 1.71
CA PRO A 154 17.05 -5.47 0.41
C PRO A 154 15.87 -4.77 -0.29
N PHE A 155 15.73 -3.46 -0.12
CA PHE A 155 14.66 -2.64 -0.69
C PHE A 155 15.17 -1.87 -1.90
N TRP A 156 14.58 -2.11 -3.06
CA TRP A 156 14.83 -1.29 -4.24
C TRP A 156 13.99 -0.03 -4.17
N ASP A 157 14.64 1.11 -3.94
CA ASP A 157 13.99 2.41 -3.87
C ASP A 157 14.13 3.16 -5.20
N ALA A 158 13.09 3.12 -6.01
CA ALA A 158 12.94 3.93 -7.22
C ALA A 158 11.87 5.03 -7.05
N ALA A 159 11.33 5.21 -5.84
CA ALA A 159 10.18 6.06 -5.57
C ALA A 159 10.51 7.33 -4.79
N THR A 160 11.37 7.25 -3.77
CA THR A 160 11.63 8.36 -2.83
C THR A 160 12.11 9.63 -3.55
N LYS A 161 13.01 9.49 -4.53
CA LYS A 161 13.57 10.61 -5.30
C LYS A 161 12.79 10.95 -6.57
N ALA A 162 11.86 10.09 -7.00
CA ALA A 162 11.07 10.31 -8.21
C ALA A 162 10.13 11.51 -8.06
N SER A 163 9.80 12.18 -9.16
CA SER A 163 8.83 13.27 -9.15
C SER A 163 7.42 12.74 -8.87
N ALA A 164 6.59 13.56 -8.23
CA ALA A 164 5.19 13.23 -7.96
C ALA A 164 4.40 12.88 -9.22
N THR A 165 4.67 13.59 -10.33
CA THR A 165 4.03 13.32 -11.62
C THR A 165 4.41 11.94 -12.16
N LEU A 166 5.68 11.56 -12.08
CA LEU A 166 6.16 10.26 -12.54
C LEU A 166 5.56 9.13 -11.71
N LEU A 167 5.57 9.27 -10.38
CA LEU A 167 4.98 8.27 -9.47
C LEU A 167 3.50 8.07 -9.76
N ARG A 168 2.70 9.13 -9.81
CA ARG A 168 1.27 9.03 -10.13
C ARG A 168 1.02 8.39 -11.49
N LYS A 169 1.86 8.66 -12.49
CA LYS A 169 1.79 8.01 -13.81
C LYS A 169 2.06 6.51 -13.69
N HIS A 170 3.10 6.09 -12.97
CA HIS A 170 3.44 4.68 -12.79
C HIS A 170 2.32 3.92 -12.08
N PHE A 171 1.81 4.44 -10.97
CA PHE A 171 0.75 3.80 -10.20
C PHE A 171 -0.63 3.81 -10.90
N SER A 172 -0.82 4.66 -11.90
CA SER A 172 -2.02 4.62 -12.75
C SER A 172 -1.96 3.62 -13.90
N LEU A 173 -0.80 3.01 -14.15
CA LEU A 173 -0.61 2.13 -15.31
C LEU A 173 -1.45 0.85 -15.19
N ILE A 174 -1.36 0.14 -14.09
CA ILE A 174 -2.12 -1.11 -13.87
C ILE A 174 -3.63 -0.88 -13.94
N PRO A 175 -4.22 0.08 -13.21
CA PRO A 175 -5.64 0.43 -13.36
C PRO A 175 -6.03 0.82 -14.80
N PHE A 176 -5.15 1.49 -15.52
CA PHE A 176 -5.39 1.83 -16.93
C PHE A 176 -5.42 0.60 -17.83
N LEU A 177 -4.47 -0.32 -17.68
CA LEU A 177 -4.42 -1.57 -18.46
C LEU A 177 -5.63 -2.46 -18.15
N ALA A 178 -6.04 -2.56 -16.90
CA ALA A 178 -7.26 -3.24 -16.48
C ALA A 178 -8.50 -2.65 -17.17
N LYS A 179 -8.66 -1.33 -17.13
CA LYS A 179 -9.79 -0.64 -17.77
C LYS A 179 -9.83 -0.81 -19.31
N LYS A 180 -8.68 -1.12 -19.92
CA LYS A 180 -8.58 -1.46 -21.35
C LYS A 180 -8.75 -2.95 -21.64
N ASN A 181 -9.01 -3.77 -20.62
CA ASN A 181 -9.07 -5.23 -20.72
C ASN A 181 -7.80 -5.84 -21.36
N ILE A 182 -6.63 -5.22 -21.12
CA ILE A 182 -5.33 -5.73 -21.60
C ILE A 182 -4.77 -6.76 -20.62
N ILE A 183 -5.06 -6.59 -19.32
CA ILE A 183 -4.70 -7.51 -18.25
C ILE A 183 -5.93 -7.87 -17.44
N HIS A 184 -5.97 -9.09 -16.89
CA HIS A 184 -7.05 -9.57 -16.03
C HIS A 184 -6.54 -10.05 -14.67
N ALA A 185 -5.24 -10.31 -14.55
CA ALA A 185 -4.58 -10.67 -13.30
C ALA A 185 -3.40 -9.74 -13.04
N ALA A 186 -3.14 -9.45 -11.78
CA ALA A 186 -1.94 -8.74 -11.34
C ALA A 186 -1.64 -9.04 -9.88
N LYS A 187 -0.40 -8.77 -9.48
CA LYS A 187 0.10 -8.92 -8.11
C LYS A 187 1.18 -7.89 -7.84
N ASP A 188 1.10 -7.25 -6.68
CA ASP A 188 2.23 -6.49 -6.14
C ASP A 188 3.36 -7.43 -5.72
N LEU A 189 4.60 -7.08 -6.06
CA LEU A 189 5.77 -7.84 -5.65
C LEU A 189 6.38 -7.19 -4.41
N SER A 190 6.07 -7.74 -3.26
CA SER A 190 6.69 -7.35 -1.99
C SER A 190 7.82 -8.30 -1.60
N LEU A 191 8.62 -7.90 -0.61
CA LEU A 191 9.72 -8.71 -0.08
C LEU A 191 9.32 -10.10 0.41
N ILE A 192 8.07 -10.28 0.84
CA ILE A 192 7.58 -11.59 1.28
C ILE A 192 7.52 -12.61 0.14
N HIS A 193 7.52 -12.15 -1.11
CA HIS A 193 7.49 -13.01 -2.30
C HIS A 193 8.90 -13.30 -2.86
N ILE A 194 9.91 -12.63 -2.34
CA ILE A 194 11.31 -12.80 -2.72
C ILE A 194 12.05 -13.66 -1.69
#